data_aa50102170d174ebff448d50c45b87e7
#
_entry.id   aa50102170d174ebff448d50c45b87e7
#
_cell.length_a   1.000
_cell.length_b   1.000
_cell.length_c   1.000
_cell.angle_alpha   90.00
_cell.angle_beta   90.00
_cell.angle_gamma   90.00
#
_symmetry.space_group_name_H-M   'P 1'
#
loop_
_entity.id
_entity.type
_entity.pdbx_description
1 polymer ?
#
loop_
_entity_poly.entity_id
_entity_poly.type
_entity_poly.pdbx_seq_one_letter_code
_entity_poly.pdbx_strand_id
1 'polypeptide(L)'
;MNRMRQLFSAWVIACLCGITSLSAQTEALPHSTNSATLVGIGGYNLMDTYLSPGAPERNYTGVGFSVLHERMQMTRLADQRISRQQLFRGELARTENAAATATDLAGFATYSLGYHYHFTSPLPDLQLLFGAMAQGWLGFIYNTRNGNNPASTKADADLRLSAMAFYTLRIKGYPIRLRYQGAIPFAGVCFSPHYNQSYYEIFDLGNHAGVVQFNSFHNKWAYQQLLTADFPIGGLTLRIGFLGNYYRTNLNAIESHVVSRSLVIGLAVETVKIASLFRKGATAPSHSAYY
;
A
#
# COMPACT_ATOMS: atom_id res chain seq x y z
N MET A 1 -20.57 -13.49 -23.13
CA MET A 1 -19.71 -12.27 -23.22
C MET A 1 -20.30 -11.04 -22.53
N ASN A 2 -21.61 -10.74 -22.62
CA ASN A 2 -22.18 -9.52 -22.00
C ASN A 2 -22.35 -9.53 -20.47
N ARG A 3 -22.60 -10.67 -19.83
CA ARG A 3 -22.83 -10.73 -18.36
C ARG A 3 -21.56 -10.51 -17.53
N MET A 4 -20.41 -10.93 -18.01
CA MET A 4 -19.14 -10.78 -17.27
C MET A 4 -18.58 -9.35 -17.36
N ARG A 5 -18.80 -8.65 -18.50
CA ARG A 5 -18.52 -7.20 -18.61
C ARG A 5 -19.38 -6.36 -17.66
N GLN A 6 -20.65 -6.73 -17.50
CA GLN A 6 -21.54 -6.05 -16.57
C GLN A 6 -21.17 -6.27 -15.10
N LEU A 7 -20.70 -7.46 -14.72
CA LEU A 7 -20.22 -7.75 -13.35
C LEU A 7 -18.92 -7.03 -13.03
N PHE A 8 -17.98 -6.96 -13.98
CA PHE A 8 -16.73 -6.24 -13.79
C PHE A 8 -16.95 -4.72 -13.69
N SER A 9 -17.84 -4.17 -14.52
CA SER A 9 -18.21 -2.74 -14.45
C SER A 9 -18.94 -2.41 -13.15
N ALA A 10 -19.81 -3.29 -12.66
CA ALA A 10 -20.53 -3.11 -11.40
C ALA A 10 -19.58 -3.14 -10.19
N TRP A 11 -18.53 -3.99 -10.21
CA TRP A 11 -17.53 -4.06 -9.15
C TRP A 11 -16.64 -2.81 -9.11
N VAL A 12 -16.21 -2.31 -10.26
CA VAL A 12 -15.40 -1.08 -10.35
C VAL A 12 -16.22 0.15 -9.90
N ILE A 13 -17.51 0.21 -10.25
CA ILE A 13 -18.40 1.30 -9.84
C ILE A 13 -18.71 1.20 -8.33
N ALA A 14 -18.91 0.01 -7.77
CA ALA A 14 -19.12 -0.17 -6.34
C ALA A 14 -17.89 0.22 -5.49
N CYS A 15 -16.67 -0.01 -5.99
CA CYS A 15 -15.44 0.47 -5.34
C CYS A 15 -15.28 1.99 -5.41
N LEU A 16 -15.79 2.65 -6.45
CA LEU A 16 -15.75 4.11 -6.61
C LEU A 16 -16.87 4.84 -5.84
N CYS A 17 -18.03 4.22 -5.67
CA CYS A 17 -19.16 4.81 -4.94
C CYS A 17 -19.06 4.74 -3.42
N GLY A 18 -18.12 3.95 -2.84
CA GLY A 18 -17.87 3.90 -1.39
C GLY A 18 -17.25 5.16 -0.78
N ILE A 19 -17.04 6.23 -1.57
CA ILE A 19 -16.34 7.46 -1.12
C ILE A 19 -17.32 8.55 -0.64
N THR A 20 -18.62 8.41 -0.89
CA THR A 20 -19.61 9.40 -0.42
C THR A 20 -20.16 9.01 0.96
N SER A 21 -19.54 9.51 2.02
CA SER A 21 -20.05 9.42 3.38
C SER A 21 -21.28 10.31 3.54
N LEU A 22 -22.44 9.74 3.78
CA LEU A 22 -23.59 10.46 4.32
C LEU A 22 -23.21 10.98 5.72
N SER A 23 -23.11 12.29 5.85
CA SER A 23 -22.90 12.97 7.13
C SER A 23 -24.26 13.20 7.80
N ALA A 24 -24.58 12.40 8.82
CA ALA A 24 -25.57 12.81 9.81
C ALA A 24 -24.90 13.75 10.81
N GLN A 25 -25.37 14.98 10.89
CA GLN A 25 -24.90 16.00 11.81
C GLN A 25 -25.27 15.65 13.26
N THR A 26 -24.29 15.43 14.08
CA THR A 26 -24.36 15.65 15.52
C THR A 26 -23.09 16.41 15.87
N GLU A 27 -23.18 17.52 16.63
CA GLU A 27 -22.06 18.37 17.05
C GLU A 27 -21.02 17.54 17.82
N ALA A 28 -20.08 16.95 17.11
CA ALA A 28 -18.92 16.29 17.67
C ALA A 28 -17.70 17.13 17.31
N LEU A 29 -16.75 17.25 18.23
CA LEU A 29 -15.45 17.88 18.01
C LEU A 29 -14.90 17.50 16.63
N PRO A 30 -14.41 18.45 15.84
CA PRO A 30 -13.92 18.18 14.49
C PRO A 30 -12.76 17.20 14.56
N HIS A 31 -12.98 15.98 14.02
CA HIS A 31 -11.91 14.99 13.90
C HIS A 31 -10.86 15.51 12.91
N SER A 32 -9.67 15.74 13.41
CA SER A 32 -8.55 16.10 12.56
C SER A 32 -8.22 14.95 11.58
N THR A 33 -8.13 15.30 10.32
CA THR A 33 -7.66 14.37 9.28
C THR A 33 -6.22 14.72 8.94
N ASN A 34 -5.34 13.73 9.08
CA ASN A 34 -3.96 13.81 8.63
C ASN A 34 -3.88 13.23 7.22
N SER A 35 -3.40 14.00 6.27
CA SER A 35 -3.20 13.57 4.90
C SER A 35 -1.75 13.83 4.49
N ALA A 36 -1.13 12.86 3.82
CA ALA A 36 0.23 12.99 3.33
C ALA A 36 0.35 12.45 1.91
N THR A 37 1.09 13.17 1.08
CA THR A 37 1.45 12.71 -0.26
C THR A 37 2.97 12.71 -0.39
N LEU A 38 3.53 11.56 -0.77
CA LEU A 38 4.96 11.37 -0.91
C LEU A 38 5.25 10.83 -2.30
N VAL A 39 6.41 11.21 -2.81
CA VAL A 39 7.02 10.64 -4.01
C VAL A 39 8.29 9.92 -3.60
N GLY A 40 8.60 8.84 -4.28
CA GLY A 40 9.76 8.01 -3.95
C GLY A 40 10.50 7.51 -5.16
N ILE A 41 11.78 7.27 -4.96
CA ILE A 41 12.66 6.59 -5.91
C ILE A 41 13.42 5.50 -5.17
N GLY A 42 13.63 4.36 -5.83
CA GLY A 42 14.31 3.26 -5.17
C GLY A 42 14.66 2.10 -6.06
N GLY A 43 15.30 1.10 -5.46
CA GLY A 43 15.69 -0.15 -6.09
C GLY A 43 14.55 -1.16 -6.11
N TYR A 44 14.44 -1.88 -7.21
CA TYR A 44 13.48 -2.97 -7.43
C TYR A 44 14.24 -4.25 -7.80
N ASN A 45 13.73 -5.37 -7.28
CA ASN A 45 14.13 -6.71 -7.68
C ASN A 45 12.87 -7.50 -7.99
N LEU A 46 12.74 -7.95 -9.23
CA LEU A 46 11.60 -8.69 -9.75
C LEU A 46 12.03 -10.09 -10.16
N MET A 47 11.18 -11.07 -9.90
CA MET A 47 11.30 -12.42 -10.42
C MET A 47 9.91 -12.97 -10.70
N ASP A 48 9.75 -13.58 -11.87
CA ASP A 48 8.53 -14.28 -12.23
C ASP A 48 8.83 -15.45 -13.15
N THR A 49 8.61 -16.65 -12.65
CA THR A 49 8.88 -17.87 -13.44
C THR A 49 7.87 -18.09 -14.57
N TYR A 50 6.74 -17.39 -14.57
CA TYR A 50 5.83 -17.35 -15.71
C TYR A 50 6.45 -16.62 -16.92
N LEU A 51 7.19 -15.56 -16.68
CA LEU A 51 7.86 -14.77 -17.72
C LEU A 51 9.22 -15.33 -18.10
N SER A 52 9.96 -15.85 -17.12
CA SER A 52 11.33 -16.34 -17.29
C SER A 52 11.51 -17.70 -16.62
N PRO A 53 11.02 -18.80 -17.21
CA PRO A 53 11.05 -20.13 -16.59
C PRO A 53 12.44 -20.75 -16.49
N GLY A 54 13.36 -20.35 -17.36
CA GLY A 54 14.71 -20.94 -17.46
C GLY A 54 15.75 -20.24 -16.57
N ALA A 55 16.26 -20.93 -15.60
CA ALA A 55 17.37 -20.70 -14.66
C ALA A 55 18.44 -19.66 -14.92
N PRO A 56 19.64 -19.49 -14.51
CA PRO A 56 20.05 -18.82 -13.28
C PRO A 56 19.74 -17.30 -13.24
N GLU A 57 19.27 -16.71 -14.35
CA GLU A 57 19.07 -15.27 -14.52
C GLU A 57 17.61 -14.84 -14.30
N ARG A 58 16.95 -15.39 -13.26
CA ARG A 58 15.53 -15.10 -12.97
C ARG A 58 15.31 -13.74 -12.31
N ASN A 59 16.37 -13.15 -11.74
CA ASN A 59 16.28 -11.89 -11.02
C ASN A 59 16.55 -10.72 -11.95
N TYR A 60 15.58 -9.83 -12.02
CA TYR A 60 15.68 -8.55 -12.72
C TYR A 60 15.84 -7.46 -11.69
N THR A 61 16.93 -6.70 -11.76
CA THR A 61 17.22 -5.61 -10.82
C THR A 61 17.22 -4.27 -11.52
N GLY A 62 16.78 -3.23 -10.84
CA GLY A 62 16.75 -1.90 -11.44
C GLY A 62 16.16 -0.86 -10.52
N VAL A 63 15.60 0.18 -11.12
CA VAL A 63 15.08 1.35 -10.41
C VAL A 63 13.60 1.54 -10.69
N GLY A 64 12.92 2.20 -9.77
CA GLY A 64 11.53 2.56 -9.92
C GLY A 64 11.16 3.82 -9.17
N PHE A 65 9.99 4.32 -9.52
CA PHE A 65 9.35 5.48 -8.95
C PHE A 65 8.07 5.06 -8.23
N SER A 66 7.76 5.70 -7.11
CA SER A 66 6.54 5.46 -6.36
C SER A 66 5.85 6.76 -5.96
N VAL A 67 4.52 6.71 -5.88
CA VAL A 67 3.69 7.74 -5.26
C VAL A 67 2.90 7.08 -4.14
N LEU A 68 2.92 7.66 -2.96
CA LEU A 68 2.18 7.22 -1.79
C LEU A 68 1.27 8.35 -1.33
N HIS A 69 -0.03 8.06 -1.22
CA HIS A 69 -0.99 8.96 -0.59
C HIS A 69 -1.61 8.28 0.62
N GLU A 70 -1.55 8.93 1.76
CA GLU A 70 -2.07 8.44 3.02
C GLU A 70 -3.09 9.42 3.60
N ARG A 71 -4.15 8.88 4.16
CA ARG A 71 -5.11 9.60 4.97
C ARG A 71 -5.39 8.83 6.25
N MET A 72 -5.25 9.48 7.39
CA MET A 72 -5.53 8.89 8.69
C MET A 72 -6.42 9.82 9.51
N GLN A 73 -7.43 9.24 10.17
CA GLN A 73 -8.44 9.98 10.92
C GLN A 73 -8.89 9.16 12.13
N MET A 74 -9.09 9.83 13.27
CA MET A 74 -9.73 9.21 14.42
C MET A 74 -11.20 8.89 14.11
N THR A 75 -11.68 7.76 14.63
CA THR A 75 -13.09 7.36 14.55
C THR A 75 -13.78 7.58 15.90
N ARG A 76 -15.09 7.40 15.91
CA ARG A 76 -15.88 7.41 17.18
C ARG A 76 -15.88 6.05 17.89
N LEU A 77 -15.22 5.03 17.35
CA LEU A 77 -15.19 3.68 17.89
C LEU A 77 -14.28 3.63 19.12
N ALA A 78 -14.66 2.79 20.10
CA ALA A 78 -13.92 2.53 21.34
C ALA A 78 -13.48 3.83 22.04
N ASP A 79 -14.41 4.74 22.31
CA ASP A 79 -14.16 6.04 22.94
C ASP A 79 -13.05 6.84 22.27
N GLN A 80 -13.08 6.90 20.93
CA GLN A 80 -12.09 7.58 20.08
C GLN A 80 -10.67 7.00 20.21
N ARG A 81 -10.54 5.72 20.47
CA ARG A 81 -9.24 5.01 20.51
C ARG A 81 -8.92 4.25 19.23
N ILE A 82 -9.78 4.30 18.22
CA ILE A 82 -9.55 3.65 16.93
C ILE A 82 -9.42 4.70 15.86
N SER A 83 -8.31 4.66 15.12
CA SER A 83 -8.11 5.42 13.89
C SER A 83 -8.39 4.58 12.65
N ARG A 84 -8.87 5.24 11.59
CA ARG A 84 -9.00 4.70 10.25
C ARG A 84 -7.87 5.22 9.39
N GLN A 85 -7.16 4.32 8.72
CA GLN A 85 -6.11 4.63 7.74
C GLN A 85 -6.56 4.20 6.35
N GLN A 86 -6.37 5.07 5.37
CA GLN A 86 -6.45 4.78 3.95
C GLN A 86 -5.10 5.06 3.34
N LEU A 87 -4.60 4.15 2.52
CA LEU A 87 -3.30 4.26 1.89
C LEU A 87 -3.41 3.82 0.44
N PHE A 88 -3.05 4.71 -0.47
CA PHE A 88 -2.92 4.44 -1.90
C PHE A 88 -1.45 4.51 -2.29
N ARG A 89 -0.97 3.55 -3.07
CA ARG A 89 0.38 3.53 -3.61
C ARG A 89 0.36 3.14 -5.08
N GLY A 90 1.01 3.94 -5.91
CA GLY A 90 1.31 3.64 -7.30
C GLY A 90 2.82 3.46 -7.48
N GLU A 91 3.24 2.48 -8.27
CA GLU A 91 4.65 2.16 -8.51
C GLU A 91 4.88 1.87 -9.99
N LEU A 92 5.99 2.35 -10.53
CA LEU A 92 6.49 2.01 -11.85
C LEU A 92 7.96 1.64 -11.71
N ALA A 93 8.38 0.55 -12.34
CA ALA A 93 9.76 0.08 -12.28
C ALA A 93 10.26 -0.39 -13.64
N ARG A 94 11.56 -0.20 -13.86
CA ARG A 94 12.31 -0.79 -14.96
C ARG A 94 13.49 -1.55 -14.37
N THR A 95 13.55 -2.82 -14.70
CA THR A 95 14.60 -3.73 -14.20
C THR A 95 15.20 -4.52 -15.36
N GLU A 96 16.43 -4.96 -15.21
CA GLU A 96 17.17 -5.71 -16.22
C GLU A 96 17.73 -6.99 -15.59
N ASN A 97 17.86 -8.04 -16.39
CA ASN A 97 18.56 -9.26 -15.97
C ASN A 97 20.07 -9.01 -15.85
N ALA A 98 20.81 -9.89 -15.19
CA ALA A 98 22.25 -9.74 -14.94
C ALA A 98 23.08 -9.58 -16.23
N ALA A 99 22.65 -10.18 -17.35
CA ALA A 99 23.33 -10.09 -18.64
C ALA A 99 22.92 -8.85 -19.44
N ALA A 100 22.00 -8.02 -18.95
CA ALA A 100 21.43 -6.85 -19.66
C ALA A 100 20.82 -7.19 -21.04
N THR A 101 20.34 -8.41 -21.21
CA THR A 101 19.75 -8.90 -22.46
C THR A 101 18.23 -8.88 -22.48
N ALA A 102 17.59 -8.63 -21.35
CA ALA A 102 16.15 -8.55 -21.18
C ALA A 102 15.78 -7.52 -20.10
N THR A 103 14.68 -6.83 -20.35
CA THR A 103 14.14 -5.79 -19.45
C THR A 103 12.75 -6.19 -18.99
N ASP A 104 12.47 -6.04 -17.71
CA ASP A 104 11.12 -6.04 -17.16
C ASP A 104 10.65 -4.62 -16.91
N LEU A 105 9.46 -4.32 -17.41
CA LEU A 105 8.70 -3.11 -17.10
C LEU A 105 7.56 -3.52 -16.17
N ALA A 106 7.46 -2.89 -15.01
CA ALA A 106 6.43 -3.22 -14.05
C ALA A 106 5.64 -2.00 -13.60
N GLY A 107 4.35 -2.19 -13.37
CA GLY A 107 3.47 -1.18 -12.81
C GLY A 107 2.55 -1.82 -11.78
N PHE A 108 2.43 -1.19 -10.59
CA PHE A 108 1.61 -1.68 -9.50
C PHE A 108 0.76 -0.56 -8.91
N ALA A 109 -0.45 -0.90 -8.50
CA ALA A 109 -1.34 -0.07 -7.72
C ALA A 109 -1.80 -0.82 -6.48
N THR A 110 -1.73 -0.18 -5.33
CA THR A 110 -2.13 -0.75 -4.03
C THR A 110 -3.12 0.19 -3.36
N TYR A 111 -4.21 -0.35 -2.85
CA TYR A 111 -5.10 0.37 -1.95
C TYR A 111 -5.27 -0.42 -0.66
N SER A 112 -5.13 0.26 0.49
CA SER A 112 -5.31 -0.35 1.80
C SER A 112 -6.26 0.48 2.65
N LEU A 113 -7.17 -0.20 3.33
CA LEU A 113 -8.06 0.37 4.33
C LEU A 113 -7.85 -0.38 5.64
N GLY A 114 -7.47 0.34 6.68
CA GLY A 114 -7.17 -0.25 7.99
C GLY A 114 -7.79 0.50 9.15
N TYR A 115 -7.94 -0.22 10.26
CA TYR A 115 -8.34 0.31 11.55
C TYR A 115 -7.31 -0.09 12.59
N HIS A 116 -6.87 0.89 13.41
CA HIS A 116 -5.81 0.71 14.39
C HIS A 116 -6.26 1.22 15.75
N TYR A 117 -6.13 0.38 16.77
CA TYR A 117 -6.38 0.75 18.16
C TYR A 117 -5.14 1.41 18.75
N HIS A 118 -5.34 2.55 19.42
CA HIS A 118 -4.31 3.32 20.10
C HIS A 118 -4.15 2.84 21.54
N PHE A 119 -3.00 2.24 21.83
CA PHE A 119 -2.67 1.79 23.19
C PHE A 119 -2.11 2.95 24.02
N THR A 120 -2.48 2.99 25.27
CA THR A 120 -1.88 3.90 26.24
C THR A 120 -0.46 3.43 26.53
N SER A 121 0.52 4.25 26.20
CA SER A 121 1.93 3.97 26.50
C SER A 121 2.32 4.58 27.84
N PRO A 122 3.16 3.91 28.66
CA PRO A 122 3.75 4.50 29.85
C PRO A 122 4.77 5.61 29.53
N LEU A 123 5.27 5.65 28.29
CA LEU A 123 6.20 6.68 27.81
C LEU A 123 5.41 7.83 27.14
N PRO A 124 5.54 9.08 27.61
CA PRO A 124 4.69 10.19 27.17
C PRO A 124 4.86 10.54 25.68
N ASP A 125 6.03 10.27 25.12
CA ASP A 125 6.33 10.61 23.71
C ASP A 125 6.17 9.41 22.75
N LEU A 126 5.77 8.23 23.25
CA LEU A 126 5.58 7.01 22.48
C LEU A 126 4.10 6.68 22.36
N GLN A 127 3.62 6.48 21.14
CA GLN A 127 2.29 5.94 20.86
C GLN A 127 2.43 4.62 20.09
N LEU A 128 1.71 3.61 20.52
CA LEU A 128 1.70 2.29 19.90
C LEU A 128 0.28 2.01 19.38
N LEU A 129 0.20 1.60 18.13
CA LEU A 129 -1.05 1.24 17.48
C LEU A 129 -0.94 -0.17 16.92
N PHE A 130 -2.00 -0.93 17.07
CA PHE A 130 -2.13 -2.25 16.47
C PHE A 130 -3.50 -2.39 15.83
N GLY A 131 -3.56 -3.05 14.67
CA GLY A 131 -4.80 -3.17 13.93
C GLY A 131 -4.76 -4.15 12.78
N ALA A 132 -5.82 -4.10 12.00
CA ALA A 132 -5.98 -4.89 10.79
C ALA A 132 -6.29 -3.99 9.59
N MET A 133 -5.85 -4.46 8.41
CA MET A 133 -6.05 -3.78 7.14
C MET A 133 -6.57 -4.77 6.10
N ALA A 134 -7.48 -4.32 5.25
CA ALA A 134 -7.77 -4.96 3.98
C ALA A 134 -6.96 -4.25 2.89
N GLN A 135 -6.30 -5.01 2.02
CA GLN A 135 -5.49 -4.47 0.94
C GLN A 135 -5.84 -5.15 -0.38
N GLY A 136 -6.06 -4.35 -1.43
CA GLY A 136 -6.05 -4.79 -2.81
C GLY A 136 -4.76 -4.38 -3.49
N TRP A 137 -4.18 -5.26 -4.30
CA TRP A 137 -2.99 -5.03 -5.09
C TRP A 137 -3.23 -5.51 -6.52
N LEU A 138 -2.97 -4.62 -7.48
CA LEU A 138 -3.11 -4.89 -8.91
C LEU A 138 -1.86 -4.42 -9.62
N GLY A 139 -1.45 -5.12 -10.66
CA GLY A 139 -0.34 -4.70 -11.48
C GLY A 139 0.02 -5.69 -12.56
N PHE A 140 1.15 -5.42 -13.18
CA PHE A 140 1.72 -6.26 -14.22
C PHE A 140 3.24 -6.20 -14.21
N ILE A 141 3.84 -7.24 -14.74
CA ILE A 141 5.25 -7.28 -15.15
C ILE A 141 5.26 -7.65 -16.63
N TYR A 142 5.94 -6.86 -17.44
CA TYR A 142 6.09 -7.06 -18.89
C TYR A 142 7.56 -7.33 -19.21
N ASN A 143 7.87 -8.50 -19.75
CA ASN A 143 9.22 -8.90 -20.15
C ASN A 143 9.42 -8.65 -21.64
N THR A 144 10.41 -7.84 -22.00
CA THR A 144 10.67 -7.44 -23.38
C THR A 144 11.24 -8.56 -24.26
N ARG A 145 11.74 -9.64 -23.69
CA ARG A 145 12.35 -10.77 -24.41
C ARG A 145 11.37 -11.91 -24.64
N ASN A 146 10.34 -12.04 -23.79
CA ASN A 146 9.36 -13.12 -23.92
C ASN A 146 8.37 -12.80 -25.05
N GLY A 147 8.49 -13.50 -26.19
CA GLY A 147 7.64 -13.27 -27.36
C GLY A 147 6.28 -13.98 -27.32
N ASN A 148 6.11 -14.95 -26.44
CA ASN A 148 4.86 -15.76 -26.36
C ASN A 148 3.88 -15.22 -25.31
N ASN A 149 4.34 -15.10 -24.06
CA ASN A 149 3.56 -14.55 -22.95
C ASN A 149 4.37 -13.44 -22.28
N PRO A 150 4.43 -12.24 -22.87
CA PRO A 150 5.32 -11.19 -22.39
C PRO A 150 4.85 -10.51 -21.09
N ALA A 151 3.58 -10.69 -20.72
CA ALA A 151 2.98 -10.04 -19.56
C ALA A 151 2.54 -11.02 -18.49
N SER A 152 2.82 -10.71 -17.22
CA SER A 152 2.29 -11.40 -16.05
C SER A 152 1.45 -10.43 -15.23
N THR A 153 0.16 -10.71 -15.13
CA THR A 153 -0.76 -9.94 -14.30
C THR A 153 -0.59 -10.31 -12.83
N LYS A 154 -0.57 -9.29 -11.98
CA LYS A 154 -0.55 -9.43 -10.52
C LYS A 154 -1.85 -8.89 -9.96
N ALA A 155 -2.60 -9.71 -9.25
CA ALA A 155 -3.82 -9.28 -8.58
C ALA A 155 -4.00 -10.08 -7.30
N ASP A 156 -4.12 -9.39 -6.18
CA ASP A 156 -4.48 -10.02 -4.91
C ASP A 156 -5.33 -9.10 -4.01
N ALA A 157 -5.99 -9.73 -3.06
CA ALA A 157 -6.71 -9.07 -1.98
C ALA A 157 -6.40 -9.80 -0.67
N ASP A 158 -5.86 -9.04 0.29
CA ASP A 158 -5.36 -9.56 1.56
C ASP A 158 -6.04 -8.93 2.77
N LEU A 159 -6.16 -9.72 3.82
CA LEU A 159 -6.30 -9.26 5.20
C LEU A 159 -4.90 -9.26 5.84
N ARG A 160 -4.53 -8.14 6.47
CA ARG A 160 -3.21 -7.89 7.02
C ARG A 160 -3.28 -7.48 8.48
N LEU A 161 -2.33 -7.95 9.29
CA LEU A 161 -2.05 -7.38 10.60
C LEU A 161 -1.10 -6.19 10.41
N SER A 162 -1.35 -5.10 11.14
CA SER A 162 -0.53 -3.89 11.06
C SER A 162 -0.23 -3.37 12.46
N ALA A 163 1.03 -3.00 12.67
CA ALA A 163 1.49 -2.35 13.88
C ALA A 163 2.19 -1.05 13.54
N MET A 164 1.97 0.00 14.35
CA MET A 164 2.63 1.29 14.22
C MET A 164 3.21 1.73 15.55
N ALA A 165 4.33 2.43 15.48
CA ALA A 165 4.91 3.15 16.59
C ALA A 165 5.18 4.59 16.14
N PHE A 166 4.75 5.56 16.95
CA PHE A 166 5.11 6.97 16.80
C PHE A 166 5.93 7.40 17.99
N TYR A 167 7.03 8.09 17.73
CA TYR A 167 7.88 8.65 18.77
C TYR A 167 8.16 10.13 18.50
N THR A 168 7.93 10.99 19.48
CA THR A 168 8.21 12.42 19.36
C THR A 168 9.56 12.74 19.96
N LEU A 169 10.55 12.95 19.10
CA LEU A 169 11.89 13.40 19.49
C LEU A 169 11.92 14.93 19.54
N ARG A 170 12.37 15.53 20.66
CA ARG A 170 12.53 16.98 20.80
C ARG A 170 14.01 17.36 20.78
N ILE A 171 14.45 18.05 19.74
CA ILE A 171 15.82 18.58 19.62
C ILE A 171 15.78 20.09 19.83
N LYS A 172 16.34 20.58 20.92
CA LYS A 172 16.30 22.01 21.30
C LYS A 172 14.90 22.62 21.25
N GLY A 173 13.90 21.84 21.70
CA GLY A 173 12.49 22.26 21.66
C GLY A 173 11.75 22.04 20.34
N TYR A 174 12.46 21.72 19.25
CA TYR A 174 11.84 21.43 17.97
C TYR A 174 11.38 19.96 17.92
N PRO A 175 10.07 19.70 17.68
CA PRO A 175 9.52 18.35 17.66
C PRO A 175 9.74 17.69 16.29
N ILE A 176 10.36 16.54 16.28
CA ILE A 176 10.47 15.64 15.12
C ILE A 176 9.64 14.39 15.42
N ARG A 177 8.65 14.08 14.59
CA ARG A 177 7.85 12.88 14.79
C ARG A 177 8.36 11.74 13.94
N LEU A 178 8.89 10.73 14.59
CA LEU A 178 9.30 9.48 13.97
C LEU A 178 8.12 8.53 13.95
N ARG A 179 7.94 7.80 12.86
CA ARG A 179 6.94 6.76 12.72
C ARG A 179 7.56 5.52 12.08
N TYR A 180 7.22 4.39 12.63
CA TYR A 180 7.41 3.10 11.99
C TYR A 180 6.07 2.39 11.86
N GLN A 181 5.78 1.80 10.69
CA GLN A 181 4.64 0.94 10.44
C GLN A 181 5.11 -0.33 9.75
N GLY A 182 4.73 -1.49 10.30
CA GLY A 182 4.89 -2.79 9.68
C GLY A 182 3.55 -3.42 9.39
N ALA A 183 3.39 -4.13 8.26
CA ALA A 183 2.18 -4.86 7.92
C ALA A 183 2.51 -6.20 7.23
N ILE A 184 1.85 -7.29 7.69
CA ILE A 184 1.98 -8.64 7.15
C ILE A 184 0.61 -9.21 6.77
N PRO A 185 0.43 -9.83 5.60
CA PRO A 185 -0.80 -10.54 5.27
C PRO A 185 -0.87 -11.86 6.03
N PHE A 186 -2.08 -12.25 6.45
CA PHE A 186 -2.32 -13.54 7.09
C PHE A 186 -3.32 -14.42 6.33
N ALA A 187 -4.19 -13.81 5.52
CA ALA A 187 -5.13 -14.52 4.66
C ALA A 187 -5.51 -13.64 3.47
N GLY A 188 -5.79 -14.25 2.32
CA GLY A 188 -6.20 -13.53 1.14
C GLY A 188 -6.51 -14.45 -0.04
N VAL A 189 -6.72 -13.82 -1.18
CA VAL A 189 -6.87 -14.49 -2.47
C VAL A 189 -5.94 -13.84 -3.48
N CYS A 190 -5.38 -14.64 -4.37
CA CYS A 190 -4.44 -14.20 -5.39
C CYS A 190 -4.81 -14.81 -6.74
N PHE A 191 -4.72 -14.03 -7.79
CA PHE A 191 -4.80 -14.51 -9.16
C PHE A 191 -3.43 -15.03 -9.59
N SER A 192 -3.38 -16.28 -10.05
CA SER A 192 -2.20 -16.92 -10.62
C SER A 192 -2.62 -17.88 -11.72
N PRO A 193 -2.19 -17.67 -12.98
CA PRO A 193 -2.32 -18.68 -14.01
C PRO A 193 -1.65 -19.99 -13.59
N HIS A 194 -1.98 -21.10 -14.24
CA HIS A 194 -1.15 -22.29 -14.13
C HIS A 194 0.14 -22.11 -14.95
N TYR A 195 1.18 -22.85 -14.58
CA TYR A 195 2.41 -22.87 -15.35
C TYR A 195 2.13 -23.25 -16.82
N ASN A 196 2.64 -22.47 -17.77
CA ASN A 196 2.37 -22.58 -19.22
C ASN A 196 0.93 -22.25 -19.67
N GLN A 197 0.03 -21.84 -18.80
CA GLN A 197 -1.32 -21.43 -19.19
C GLN A 197 -1.29 -19.98 -19.71
N SER A 198 -1.83 -19.77 -20.91
CA SER A 198 -1.94 -18.42 -21.49
C SER A 198 -3.19 -17.67 -21.01
N TYR A 199 -3.16 -16.34 -21.09
CA TYR A 199 -4.34 -15.52 -20.81
C TYR A 199 -5.48 -15.77 -21.80
N TYR A 200 -5.16 -16.16 -23.05
CA TYR A 200 -6.16 -16.57 -24.04
C TYR A 200 -6.94 -17.80 -23.56
N GLU A 201 -6.26 -18.81 -23.03
CA GLU A 201 -6.92 -20.00 -22.47
C GLU A 201 -7.83 -19.65 -21.29
N ILE A 202 -7.42 -18.70 -20.43
CA ILE A 202 -8.20 -18.30 -19.27
C ILE A 202 -9.44 -17.52 -19.69
N PHE A 203 -9.27 -16.50 -20.53
CA PHE A 203 -10.32 -15.48 -20.76
C PHE A 203 -11.17 -15.76 -22.00
N ASP A 204 -10.61 -16.37 -23.05
CA ASP A 204 -11.34 -16.67 -24.29
C ASP A 204 -11.85 -18.12 -24.32
N LEU A 205 -11.04 -19.08 -23.89
CA LEU A 205 -11.45 -20.51 -23.83
C LEU A 205 -12.17 -20.90 -22.53
N GLY A 206 -12.18 -20.01 -21.53
CA GLY A 206 -12.88 -20.24 -20.26
C GLY A 206 -12.18 -21.21 -19.30
N ASN A 207 -10.90 -21.51 -19.49
CA ASN A 207 -10.10 -22.40 -18.63
C ASN A 207 -9.65 -21.67 -17.35
N HIS A 208 -10.59 -21.22 -16.54
CA HIS A 208 -10.33 -20.41 -15.35
C HIS A 208 -10.36 -21.21 -14.03
N ALA A 209 -10.47 -22.55 -14.09
CA ALA A 209 -10.44 -23.37 -12.89
C ALA A 209 -9.08 -23.24 -12.17
N GLY A 210 -9.10 -22.92 -10.87
CA GLY A 210 -7.90 -22.83 -10.05
C GLY A 210 -6.98 -21.63 -10.31
N VAL A 211 -7.39 -20.63 -11.11
CA VAL A 211 -6.60 -19.40 -11.32
C VAL A 211 -6.73 -18.41 -10.16
N VAL A 212 -7.76 -18.55 -9.34
CA VAL A 212 -7.90 -17.80 -8.08
C VAL A 212 -7.57 -18.73 -6.94
N GLN A 213 -6.50 -18.42 -6.21
CA GLN A 213 -5.96 -19.24 -5.13
C GLN A 213 -6.11 -18.54 -3.79
N PHE A 214 -6.51 -19.30 -2.78
CA PHE A 214 -6.39 -18.83 -1.39
C PHE A 214 -4.91 -18.74 -1.02
N ASN A 215 -4.53 -17.64 -0.38
CA ASN A 215 -3.17 -17.42 0.08
C ASN A 215 -3.10 -17.16 1.59
N SER A 216 -2.03 -17.66 2.18
CA SER A 216 -1.65 -17.45 3.57
C SER A 216 -0.15 -17.73 3.68
N PHE A 217 0.40 -17.85 4.88
CA PHE A 217 1.83 -18.09 5.13
C PHE A 217 2.41 -19.34 4.45
N HIS A 218 1.58 -20.30 4.02
CA HIS A 218 2.04 -21.54 3.36
C HIS A 218 2.47 -21.33 1.90
N ASN A 219 1.96 -20.30 1.21
CA ASN A 219 2.22 -20.05 -0.22
C ASN A 219 2.47 -18.58 -0.57
N LYS A 220 2.32 -17.67 0.40
CA LYS A 220 2.62 -16.25 0.27
C LYS A 220 3.37 -15.73 1.49
N TRP A 221 4.48 -15.08 1.24
CA TRP A 221 5.22 -14.34 2.25
C TRP A 221 5.38 -12.88 1.80
N ALA A 222 4.77 -11.98 2.53
CA ALA A 222 4.87 -10.56 2.21
C ALA A 222 5.02 -9.72 3.48
N TYR A 223 5.75 -8.62 3.34
CA TYR A 223 5.99 -7.67 4.40
C TYR A 223 6.11 -6.27 3.82
N GLN A 224 5.35 -5.33 4.36
CA GLN A 224 5.44 -3.91 4.01
C GLN A 224 5.88 -3.13 5.24
N GLN A 225 6.81 -2.20 5.04
CA GLN A 225 7.28 -1.30 6.09
C GLN A 225 7.34 0.13 5.58
N LEU A 226 6.99 1.05 6.48
CA LEU A 226 7.08 2.49 6.25
C LEU A 226 7.72 3.13 7.48
N LEU A 227 8.91 3.69 7.30
CA LEU A 227 9.60 4.49 8.30
C LEU A 227 9.57 5.95 7.84
N THR A 228 9.10 6.88 8.68
CA THR A 228 9.07 8.31 8.33
C THR A 228 9.56 9.17 9.48
N ALA A 229 10.12 10.32 9.12
CA ALA A 229 10.41 11.43 10.01
C ALA A 229 9.65 12.67 9.51
N ASP A 230 8.88 13.27 10.39
CA ASP A 230 8.05 14.43 10.14
C ASP A 230 8.66 15.66 10.76
N PHE A 231 8.87 16.70 9.93
CA PHE A 231 9.47 17.98 10.30
C PHE A 231 8.39 19.07 10.14
N PRO A 232 7.75 19.55 11.22
CA PRO A 232 6.76 20.61 11.14
C PRO A 232 7.39 21.92 10.69
N ILE A 233 6.86 22.55 9.63
CA ILE A 233 7.31 23.82 9.09
C ILE A 233 6.08 24.73 8.93
N GLY A 234 5.80 25.55 9.97
CA GLY A 234 4.58 26.37 9.98
C GLY A 234 3.30 25.53 9.97
N GLY A 235 2.44 25.73 8.98
CA GLY A 235 1.18 24.97 8.81
C GLY A 235 1.33 23.65 8.03
N LEU A 236 2.50 23.36 7.48
CA LEU A 236 2.83 22.15 6.71
C LEU A 236 3.83 21.29 7.47
N THR A 237 3.91 20.03 7.12
CA THR A 237 4.92 19.11 7.65
C THR A 237 5.66 18.48 6.48
N LEU A 238 6.97 18.67 6.44
CA LEU A 238 7.84 17.93 5.54
C LEU A 238 7.98 16.51 6.09
N ARG A 239 7.68 15.52 5.27
CA ARG A 239 7.85 14.08 5.60
C ARG A 239 8.92 13.48 4.72
N ILE A 240 9.91 12.86 5.34
CA ILE A 240 10.97 12.09 4.66
C ILE A 240 10.93 10.67 5.22
N GLY A 241 11.18 9.66 4.37
CA GLY A 241 11.11 8.31 4.89
C GLY A 241 11.67 7.25 3.95
N PHE A 242 11.48 6.02 4.40
CA PHE A 242 11.83 4.80 3.69
C PHE A 242 10.60 3.92 3.58
N LEU A 243 10.30 3.47 2.36
CA LEU A 243 9.24 2.53 2.05
C LEU A 243 9.88 1.23 1.55
N GLY A 244 9.65 0.14 2.27
CA GLY A 244 10.09 -1.19 1.90
C GLY A 244 8.90 -2.11 1.64
N ASN A 245 8.98 -2.89 0.57
CA ASN A 245 8.00 -3.91 0.25
C ASN A 245 8.71 -5.20 -0.14
N TYR A 246 8.32 -6.29 0.50
CA TYR A 246 8.73 -7.64 0.17
C TYR A 246 7.47 -8.44 -0.13
N TYR A 247 7.42 -9.07 -1.29
CA TYR A 247 6.32 -9.90 -1.74
C TYR A 247 6.88 -11.12 -2.45
N ARG A 248 6.51 -12.31 -2.01
CA ARG A 248 6.86 -13.59 -2.63
C ARG A 248 5.67 -14.51 -2.59
N THR A 249 5.38 -15.16 -3.71
CA THR A 249 4.35 -16.20 -3.84
C THR A 249 4.92 -17.43 -4.53
N ASN A 250 4.33 -18.60 -4.19
CA ASN A 250 4.54 -19.85 -4.90
C ASN A 250 3.15 -20.47 -5.09
N LEU A 251 2.56 -20.24 -6.27
CA LEU A 251 1.19 -20.60 -6.61
C LEU A 251 1.16 -21.22 -8.01
N ASN A 252 0.40 -22.31 -8.18
CA ASN A 252 0.24 -22.99 -9.48
C ASN A 252 1.57 -23.30 -10.19
N ALA A 253 2.60 -23.72 -9.42
CA ALA A 253 3.99 -23.94 -9.88
C ALA A 253 4.68 -22.68 -10.46
N ILE A 254 4.13 -21.49 -10.20
CA ILE A 254 4.75 -20.21 -10.52
C ILE A 254 5.32 -19.60 -9.24
N GLU A 255 6.61 -19.37 -9.23
CA GLU A 255 7.28 -18.59 -8.21
C GLU A 255 7.42 -17.14 -8.68
N SER A 256 7.02 -16.20 -7.84
CA SER A 256 7.13 -14.78 -8.14
C SER A 256 7.56 -13.99 -6.90
N HIS A 257 8.48 -13.02 -7.09
CA HIS A 257 8.73 -12.04 -6.06
C HIS A 257 8.81 -10.62 -6.62
N VAL A 258 8.40 -9.67 -5.79
CA VAL A 258 8.52 -8.24 -6.01
C VAL A 258 9.10 -7.64 -4.73
N VAL A 259 10.32 -7.17 -4.81
CA VAL A 259 11.01 -6.50 -3.70
C VAL A 259 11.31 -5.07 -4.10
N SER A 260 10.85 -4.10 -3.30
CA SER A 260 11.16 -2.69 -3.51
C SER A 260 11.66 -2.02 -2.24
N ARG A 261 12.60 -1.08 -2.40
CA ARG A 261 13.19 -0.27 -1.33
C ARG A 261 13.36 1.15 -1.85
N SER A 262 12.52 2.07 -1.38
CA SER A 262 12.46 3.44 -1.88
C SER A 262 12.67 4.45 -0.76
N LEU A 263 13.44 5.48 -1.03
CA LEU A 263 13.43 6.71 -0.25
C LEU A 263 12.24 7.55 -0.72
N VAL A 264 11.49 8.07 0.24
CA VAL A 264 10.27 8.85 -0.03
C VAL A 264 10.38 10.22 0.61
N ILE A 265 9.85 11.23 -0.07
CA ILE A 265 9.76 12.60 0.42
C ILE A 265 8.42 13.20 0.03
N GLY A 266 7.85 14.04 0.87
CA GLY A 266 6.60 14.70 0.55
C GLY A 266 6.09 15.60 1.66
N LEU A 267 4.83 15.98 1.54
CA LEU A 267 4.17 16.89 2.47
C LEU A 267 3.04 16.18 3.21
N ALA A 268 2.95 16.42 4.49
CA ALA A 268 1.84 16.04 5.33
C ALA A 268 1.12 17.30 5.83
N VAL A 269 -0.20 17.20 5.87
CA VAL A 269 -1.09 18.28 6.29
C VAL A 269 -2.13 17.76 7.26
N GLU A 270 -2.45 18.59 8.25
CA GLU A 270 -3.52 18.34 9.19
C GLU A 270 -4.67 19.30 8.90
N THR A 271 -5.87 18.79 8.67
CA THR A 271 -7.01 19.60 8.20
C THR A 271 -7.36 20.74 9.15
N VAL A 272 -7.22 20.54 10.46
CA VAL A 272 -7.48 21.61 11.46
C VAL A 272 -6.44 22.72 11.38
N LYS A 273 -5.17 22.39 11.13
CA LYS A 273 -4.10 23.40 11.00
C LYS A 273 -4.29 24.24 9.73
N ILE A 274 -4.75 23.66 8.64
CA ILE A 274 -5.07 24.42 7.42
C ILE A 274 -6.25 25.36 7.66
N ALA A 275 -7.31 24.89 8.32
CA ALA A 275 -8.48 25.72 8.63
C ALA A 275 -8.11 26.91 9.52
N SER A 276 -7.13 26.76 10.44
CA SER A 276 -6.65 27.84 11.29
C SER A 276 -5.82 28.90 10.54
N LEU A 277 -5.17 28.54 9.42
CA LEU A 277 -4.48 29.51 8.56
C LEU A 277 -5.44 30.44 7.82
N PHE A 278 -6.68 29.96 7.54
CA PHE A 278 -7.71 30.73 6.83
C PHE A 278 -8.76 31.37 7.75
N ARG A 279 -8.85 30.98 9.03
CA ARG A 279 -9.76 31.53 10.03
C ARG A 279 -8.99 32.01 11.26
N LYS A 280 -8.85 33.31 11.44
CA LYS A 280 -8.39 33.89 12.70
C LYS A 280 -9.40 33.54 13.79
N GLY A 281 -9.04 32.70 14.75
CA GLY A 281 -9.78 32.50 15.99
C GLY A 281 -10.33 31.10 16.30
N ALA A 282 -10.08 30.05 15.51
CA ALA A 282 -10.57 28.73 15.80
C ALA A 282 -9.44 27.79 16.30
N THR A 283 -9.08 27.90 17.57
CA THR A 283 -8.33 26.85 18.30
C THR A 283 -9.33 25.94 19.02
N ALA A 284 -10.00 25.06 18.30
CA ALA A 284 -10.72 23.97 18.92
C ALA A 284 -9.75 22.83 19.21
N PRO A 285 -9.76 22.20 20.40
CA PRO A 285 -8.98 21.00 20.66
C PRO A 285 -9.43 19.90 19.70
N SER A 286 -8.54 19.47 18.81
CA SER A 286 -8.81 18.40 17.86
C SER A 286 -8.06 17.14 18.27
N HIS A 287 -8.75 16.01 18.32
CA HIS A 287 -8.10 14.72 18.42
C HIS A 287 -7.44 14.37 17.07
N SER A 288 -6.12 14.42 17.04
CA SER A 288 -5.32 14.03 15.89
C SER A 288 -4.95 12.54 15.97
N ALA A 289 -5.02 11.84 14.84
CA ALA A 289 -4.54 10.46 14.75
C ALA A 289 -3.01 10.35 14.74
N TYR A 290 -2.32 11.46 14.56
CA TYR A 290 -0.85 11.54 14.47
C TYR A 290 -0.19 12.33 15.60
N TYR A 291 -0.90 13.30 16.22
CA TYR A 291 -0.30 14.26 17.17
C TYR A 291 -1.11 14.32 18.45
#